data_a6bd96f35271fa7ad30054e48bd9a31b
#
_entry.id   a6bd96f35271fa7ad30054e48bd9a31b
#
_cell.length_a   1.000
_cell.length_b   1.000
_cell.length_c   1.000
_cell.angle_alpha   90.00
_cell.angle_beta   90.00
_cell.angle_gamma   90.00
#
_symmetry.space_group_name_H-M   'P 1'
#
loop_
_entity.id
_entity.type
_entity.pdbx_description
1 polymer ?
#
loop_
_entity_poly.entity_id
_entity_poly.type
_entity_poly.pdbx_seq_one_letter_code
_entity_poly.pdbx_strand_id
1 'polypeptide(L)'
;MHSLDERRRKASTMVAILGEALGPRLARADALNLGCSTGIIDEYIAPHVRTMTGVDIDEPAIALATSRVAAPNLRFQLGDAMDLASADETFDVVICSQVYEHVPDARRMMAEIRRVLRPGGVCYFAATNRWAIIEKHHRLPFLSWLPARAADRYIRWARKGDAYYERHLGYGPLLDLVSAFRREDYTGKVLSNPERYGAGYLFPTRFAHFAARSMYGLLRRMFPGYIWLLWKET
;
A
#
# COMPACT_ATOMS: atom_id res chain seq x y z
N MET A 1 -7.70 -13.16 5.77
CA MET A 1 -8.23 -12.80 4.44
C MET A 1 -9.11 -11.57 4.61
N HIS A 2 -8.74 -10.44 4.02
CA HIS A 2 -9.54 -9.21 4.09
C HIS A 2 -10.84 -9.41 3.32
N SER A 3 -11.98 -8.92 3.89
CA SER A 3 -13.26 -9.01 3.21
C SER A 3 -13.26 -8.19 1.90
N LEU A 4 -14.10 -8.56 0.96
CA LEU A 4 -14.26 -7.87 -0.33
C LEU A 4 -14.57 -6.38 -0.11
N ASP A 5 -15.42 -6.08 0.87
CA ASP A 5 -15.79 -4.72 1.25
C ASP A 5 -14.61 -3.91 1.82
N GLU A 6 -13.73 -4.55 2.60
CA GLU A 6 -12.55 -3.87 3.15
C GLU A 6 -11.58 -3.46 2.02
N ARG A 7 -11.36 -4.33 1.03
CA ARG A 7 -10.52 -4.03 -0.14
C ARG A 7 -11.12 -2.91 -1.00
N ARG A 8 -12.44 -2.91 -1.22
CA ARG A 8 -13.13 -1.84 -1.95
C ARG A 8 -13.06 -0.50 -1.22
N ARG A 9 -13.21 -0.47 0.10
CA ARG A 9 -13.04 0.75 0.92
C ARG A 9 -11.61 1.29 0.83
N LYS A 10 -10.59 0.42 0.88
CA LYS A 10 -9.20 0.84 0.65
C LYS A 10 -9.01 1.44 -0.73
N ALA A 11 -9.55 0.81 -1.77
CA ALA A 11 -9.49 1.31 -3.14
C ALA A 11 -10.19 2.67 -3.30
N SER A 12 -11.35 2.87 -2.68
CA SER A 12 -12.04 4.17 -2.63
C SER A 12 -11.16 5.26 -2.02
N THR A 13 -10.46 4.97 -0.92
CA THR A 13 -9.51 5.91 -0.31
C THR A 13 -8.33 6.22 -1.25
N MET A 14 -7.81 5.22 -1.96
CA MET A 14 -6.73 5.41 -2.95
C MET A 14 -7.19 6.34 -4.08
N VAL A 15 -8.38 6.09 -4.64
CA VAL A 15 -8.97 6.94 -5.70
C VAL A 15 -9.18 8.37 -5.21
N ALA A 16 -9.71 8.57 -4.01
CA ALA A 16 -9.92 9.91 -3.46
C ALA A 16 -8.59 10.69 -3.27
N ILE A 17 -7.55 10.01 -2.77
CA ILE A 17 -6.21 10.61 -2.58
C ILE A 17 -5.57 10.94 -3.93
N LEU A 18 -5.53 9.98 -4.86
CA LEU A 18 -4.97 10.17 -6.19
C LEU A 18 -5.75 11.21 -7.00
N GLY A 19 -7.08 11.22 -6.87
CA GLY A 19 -7.94 12.23 -7.49
C GLY A 19 -7.66 13.64 -6.99
N GLU A 20 -7.43 13.84 -5.67
CA GLU A 20 -7.02 15.12 -5.13
C GLU A 20 -5.63 15.56 -5.64
N ALA A 21 -4.68 14.63 -5.69
CA ALA A 21 -3.31 14.93 -6.07
C ALA A 21 -3.11 15.20 -7.56
N LEU A 22 -3.82 14.46 -8.41
CA LEU A 22 -3.65 14.49 -9.87
C LEU A 22 -4.75 15.27 -10.60
N GLY A 23 -5.91 15.44 -9.98
CA GLY A 23 -7.07 16.07 -10.64
C GLY A 23 -7.44 15.35 -11.95
N PRO A 24 -7.69 16.11 -13.04
CA PRO A 24 -8.05 15.51 -14.34
C PRO A 24 -6.97 14.62 -14.96
N ARG A 25 -5.71 14.70 -14.51
CA ARG A 25 -4.63 13.85 -15.00
C ARG A 25 -4.85 12.37 -14.62
N LEU A 26 -5.57 12.09 -13.51
CA LEU A 26 -5.82 10.72 -13.08
C LEU A 26 -6.55 9.91 -14.17
N ALA A 27 -7.57 10.47 -14.81
CA ALA A 27 -8.33 9.78 -15.87
C ALA A 27 -7.48 9.48 -17.14
N ARG A 28 -6.32 10.11 -17.28
CA ARG A 28 -5.39 9.89 -18.39
C ARG A 28 -4.16 9.10 -17.99
N ALA A 29 -4.07 8.68 -16.74
CA ALA A 29 -2.90 8.03 -16.18
C ALA A 29 -2.82 6.55 -16.58
N ASP A 30 -1.61 6.09 -16.88
CA ASP A 30 -1.27 4.67 -16.88
C ASP A 30 -0.87 4.28 -15.46
N ALA A 31 -1.62 3.34 -14.89
CA ALA A 31 -1.44 2.93 -13.50
C ALA A 31 -0.91 1.50 -13.37
N LEU A 32 -0.02 1.29 -12.41
CA LEU A 32 0.50 -0.01 -11.98
C LEU A 32 0.14 -0.26 -10.52
N ASN A 33 -0.34 -1.45 -10.18
CA ASN A 33 -0.50 -1.90 -8.80
C ASN A 33 0.43 -3.08 -8.51
N LEU A 34 1.32 -2.92 -7.55
CA LEU A 34 2.20 -3.98 -7.05
C LEU A 34 1.52 -4.73 -5.91
N GLY A 35 1.59 -6.07 -5.94
CA GLY A 35 0.89 -6.91 -4.99
C GLY A 35 -0.61 -6.88 -5.20
N CYS A 36 -1.07 -6.99 -6.45
CA CYS A 36 -2.49 -6.86 -6.83
C CYS A 36 -3.35 -8.01 -6.30
N SER A 37 -2.75 -9.15 -5.93
CA SER A 37 -3.44 -10.34 -5.45
C SER A 37 -4.57 -10.74 -6.43
N THR A 38 -5.79 -10.90 -5.95
CA THR A 38 -6.95 -11.28 -6.76
C THR A 38 -7.62 -10.12 -7.52
N GLY A 39 -6.95 -8.97 -7.70
CA GLY A 39 -7.37 -7.86 -8.56
C GLY A 39 -8.55 -7.01 -8.07
N ILE A 40 -9.01 -7.16 -6.81
CA ILE A 40 -10.19 -6.44 -6.30
C ILE A 40 -9.98 -4.92 -6.24
N ILE A 41 -8.76 -4.50 -5.86
CA ILE A 41 -8.40 -3.08 -5.81
C ILE A 41 -8.30 -2.53 -7.23
N ASP A 42 -7.67 -3.30 -8.12
CA ASP A 42 -7.46 -2.94 -9.53
C ASP A 42 -8.77 -2.77 -10.28
N GLU A 43 -9.72 -3.71 -10.08
CA GLU A 43 -11.08 -3.63 -10.63
C GLU A 43 -11.80 -2.34 -10.21
N TYR A 44 -11.62 -1.91 -8.96
CA TYR A 44 -12.21 -0.68 -8.45
C TYR A 44 -11.55 0.57 -9.04
N ILE A 45 -10.23 0.56 -9.24
CA ILE A 45 -9.46 1.73 -9.71
C ILE A 45 -9.53 1.89 -11.23
N ALA A 46 -9.63 0.79 -11.99
CA ALA A 46 -9.62 0.81 -13.45
C ALA A 46 -10.56 1.83 -14.10
N PRO A 47 -11.81 2.05 -13.64
CA PRO A 47 -12.69 3.09 -14.21
C PRO A 47 -12.18 4.53 -14.03
N HIS A 48 -11.21 4.78 -13.18
CA HIS A 48 -10.70 6.11 -12.85
C HIS A 48 -9.39 6.46 -13.56
N VAL A 49 -8.81 5.50 -14.32
CA VAL A 49 -7.51 5.66 -15.00
C VAL A 49 -7.61 5.26 -16.47
N ARG A 50 -6.64 5.66 -17.30
CA ARG A 50 -6.58 5.28 -18.70
C ARG A 50 -6.33 3.78 -18.88
N THR A 51 -5.29 3.28 -18.22
CA THR A 51 -4.94 1.85 -18.17
C THR A 51 -4.56 1.46 -16.75
N MET A 52 -4.88 0.21 -16.40
CA MET A 52 -4.52 -0.39 -15.12
C MET A 52 -3.78 -1.69 -15.36
N THR A 53 -2.62 -1.85 -14.73
CA THR A 53 -1.84 -3.09 -14.74
C THR A 53 -1.68 -3.56 -13.30
N GLY A 54 -2.12 -4.77 -12.98
CA GLY A 54 -1.86 -5.43 -11.71
C GLY A 54 -0.71 -6.42 -11.85
N VAL A 55 0.25 -6.37 -10.94
CA VAL A 55 1.39 -7.31 -10.88
C VAL A 55 1.41 -8.00 -9.51
N ASP A 56 1.57 -9.31 -9.52
CA ASP A 56 1.76 -10.11 -8.30
C ASP A 56 2.68 -11.31 -8.61
N ILE A 57 3.38 -11.80 -7.58
CA ILE A 57 4.21 -13.00 -7.66
C ILE A 57 3.40 -14.29 -7.45
N ASP A 58 2.17 -14.17 -6.94
CA ASP A 58 1.25 -15.28 -6.67
C ASP A 58 0.49 -15.67 -7.95
N GLU A 59 0.99 -16.69 -8.65
CA GLU A 59 0.40 -17.20 -9.89
C GLU A 59 -1.07 -17.63 -9.73
N PRO A 60 -1.50 -18.38 -8.71
CA PRO A 60 -2.90 -18.67 -8.44
C PRO A 60 -3.77 -17.41 -8.28
N ALA A 61 -3.28 -16.37 -7.61
CA ALA A 61 -4.00 -15.12 -7.45
C ALA A 61 -4.18 -14.38 -8.79
N ILE A 62 -3.13 -14.33 -9.62
CA ILE A 62 -3.16 -13.75 -10.98
C ILE A 62 -4.13 -14.52 -11.88
N ALA A 63 -4.10 -15.85 -11.86
CA ALA A 63 -5.03 -16.68 -12.64
C ALA A 63 -6.50 -16.39 -12.25
N LEU A 64 -6.78 -16.29 -10.95
CA LEU A 64 -8.10 -15.93 -10.45
C LEU A 64 -8.50 -14.49 -10.83
N ALA A 65 -7.60 -13.53 -10.72
CA ALA A 65 -7.85 -12.14 -11.11
C ALA A 65 -8.22 -12.05 -12.60
N THR A 66 -7.43 -12.68 -13.46
CA THR A 66 -7.63 -12.70 -14.92
C THR A 66 -8.95 -13.36 -15.31
N SER A 67 -9.34 -14.44 -14.63
CA SER A 67 -10.61 -15.16 -14.94
C SER A 67 -11.86 -14.41 -14.50
N ARG A 68 -11.74 -13.55 -13.46
CA ARG A 68 -12.89 -12.91 -12.82
C ARG A 68 -13.16 -11.49 -13.32
N VAL A 69 -12.12 -10.76 -13.72
CA VAL A 69 -12.24 -9.36 -14.06
C VAL A 69 -12.23 -9.15 -15.58
N ALA A 70 -13.33 -8.59 -16.10
CA ALA A 70 -13.49 -8.25 -17.51
C ALA A 70 -13.60 -6.74 -17.68
N ALA A 71 -12.52 -5.98 -17.41
CA ALA A 71 -12.46 -4.56 -17.71
C ALA A 71 -11.51 -4.32 -18.91
N PRO A 72 -11.91 -3.57 -19.95
CA PRO A 72 -11.14 -3.46 -21.19
C PRO A 72 -9.80 -2.75 -21.03
N ASN A 73 -9.64 -1.95 -19.97
CA ASN A 73 -8.42 -1.21 -19.65
C ASN A 73 -7.61 -1.81 -18.51
N LEU A 74 -7.96 -3.02 -18.02
CA LEU A 74 -7.30 -3.70 -16.92
C LEU A 74 -6.64 -5.00 -17.39
N ARG A 75 -5.38 -5.20 -17.00
CA ARG A 75 -4.64 -6.44 -17.26
C ARG A 75 -3.86 -6.85 -16.02
N PHE A 76 -3.66 -8.16 -15.87
CA PHE A 76 -2.87 -8.76 -14.80
C PHE A 76 -1.65 -9.47 -15.36
N GLN A 77 -0.54 -9.40 -14.63
CA GLN A 77 0.74 -9.99 -15.01
C GLN A 77 1.38 -10.66 -13.80
N LEU A 78 1.89 -11.87 -14.01
CA LEU A 78 2.80 -12.52 -13.06
C LEU A 78 4.13 -11.76 -13.10
N GLY A 79 4.66 -11.36 -11.93
CA GLY A 79 5.92 -10.63 -11.89
C GLY A 79 6.42 -10.37 -10.47
N ASP A 80 7.73 -10.12 -10.39
CA ASP A 80 8.40 -9.74 -9.15
C ASP A 80 8.46 -8.22 -9.04
N ALA A 81 8.01 -7.66 -7.92
CA ALA A 81 8.08 -6.22 -7.64
C ALA A 81 9.53 -5.69 -7.59
N MET A 82 10.53 -6.56 -7.45
CA MET A 82 11.95 -6.22 -7.45
C MET A 82 12.61 -6.35 -8.82
N ASP A 83 11.86 -6.77 -9.87
CA ASP A 83 12.36 -6.96 -11.23
C ASP A 83 11.18 -6.89 -12.22
N LEU A 84 10.70 -5.67 -12.45
CA LEU A 84 9.51 -5.44 -13.25
C LEU A 84 9.82 -5.55 -14.75
N ALA A 85 9.04 -6.35 -15.46
CA ALA A 85 9.17 -6.51 -16.92
C ALA A 85 8.81 -5.24 -17.73
N SER A 86 8.24 -4.21 -17.06
CA SER A 86 7.89 -2.94 -17.69
C SER A 86 9.13 -2.10 -18.01
N ALA A 87 9.09 -1.38 -19.13
CA ALA A 87 10.13 -0.43 -19.51
C ALA A 87 10.20 0.76 -18.54
N ASP A 88 11.31 1.49 -18.59
CA ASP A 88 11.48 2.74 -17.86
C ASP A 88 10.37 3.73 -18.22
N GLU A 89 9.98 4.55 -17.27
CA GLU A 89 9.05 5.68 -17.47
C GLU A 89 7.73 5.30 -18.19
N THR A 90 7.19 4.14 -17.82
CA THR A 90 5.95 3.62 -18.41
C THR A 90 4.70 4.14 -17.72
N PHE A 91 4.74 4.36 -16.41
CA PHE A 91 3.56 4.65 -15.61
C PHE A 91 3.53 6.08 -15.04
N ASP A 92 2.34 6.65 -14.97
CA ASP A 92 2.08 7.91 -14.29
C ASP A 92 1.80 7.70 -12.79
N VAL A 93 1.20 6.54 -12.46
CA VAL A 93 0.84 6.16 -11.10
C VAL A 93 1.33 4.74 -10.80
N VAL A 94 2.00 4.56 -9.66
CA VAL A 94 2.27 3.25 -9.08
C VAL A 94 1.57 3.15 -7.72
N ILE A 95 0.92 2.03 -7.45
CA ILE A 95 0.32 1.71 -6.15
C ILE A 95 1.18 0.64 -5.50
N CYS A 96 1.70 0.93 -4.31
CA CYS A 96 2.47 0.01 -3.47
C CYS A 96 1.87 0.05 -2.06
N SER A 97 0.93 -0.82 -1.79
CA SER A 97 0.16 -0.81 -0.54
C SER A 97 0.35 -2.09 0.25
N GLN A 98 1.10 -2.04 1.34
CA GLN A 98 1.44 -3.19 2.18
C GLN A 98 2.19 -4.29 1.40
N VAL A 99 3.21 -3.89 0.65
CA VAL A 99 4.04 -4.81 -0.16
C VAL A 99 5.47 -4.85 0.35
N TYR A 100 6.02 -3.70 0.77
CA TYR A 100 7.43 -3.56 1.13
C TYR A 100 7.88 -4.54 2.23
N GLU A 101 6.98 -4.91 3.13
CA GLU A 101 7.22 -5.83 4.24
C GLU A 101 7.36 -7.28 3.83
N HIS A 102 6.89 -7.63 2.62
CA HIS A 102 6.87 -9.00 2.08
C HIS A 102 8.03 -9.29 1.14
N VAL A 103 8.68 -8.26 0.59
CA VAL A 103 9.78 -8.46 -0.36
C VAL A 103 11.12 -8.66 0.37
N PRO A 104 12.02 -9.51 -0.15
CA PRO A 104 13.36 -9.70 0.40
C PRO A 104 14.19 -8.42 0.43
N ASP A 105 14.09 -7.58 -0.61
CA ASP A 105 14.79 -6.31 -0.75
C ASP A 105 13.85 -5.17 -1.14
N ALA A 106 13.36 -4.46 -0.12
CA ALA A 106 12.47 -3.32 -0.31
C ALA A 106 13.17 -2.13 -1.02
N ARG A 107 14.52 -2.01 -0.92
CA ARG A 107 15.25 -0.94 -1.64
C ARG A 107 15.27 -1.21 -3.14
N ARG A 108 15.47 -2.46 -3.54
CA ARG A 108 15.40 -2.87 -4.95
C ARG A 108 13.99 -2.64 -5.52
N MET A 109 12.95 -3.01 -4.78
CA MET A 109 11.57 -2.72 -5.18
C MET A 109 11.32 -1.21 -5.35
N MET A 110 11.80 -0.36 -4.42
CA MET A 110 11.65 1.09 -4.55
C MET A 110 12.44 1.67 -5.72
N ALA A 111 13.59 1.09 -6.06
CA ALA A 111 14.36 1.46 -7.27
C ALA A 111 13.57 1.11 -8.54
N GLU A 112 12.93 -0.06 -8.60
CA GLU A 112 12.06 -0.46 -9.70
C GLU A 112 10.84 0.46 -9.83
N ILE A 113 10.17 0.79 -8.71
CA ILE A 113 9.08 1.77 -8.72
C ILE A 113 9.54 3.10 -9.31
N ARG A 114 10.73 3.58 -8.92
CA ARG A 114 11.28 4.82 -9.46
C ARG A 114 11.63 4.71 -10.94
N ARG A 115 12.15 3.57 -11.37
CA ARG A 115 12.52 3.32 -12.78
C ARG A 115 11.29 3.38 -13.69
N VAL A 116 10.23 2.66 -13.32
CA VAL A 116 9.03 2.55 -14.16
C VAL A 116 8.11 3.77 -14.10
N LEU A 117 8.24 4.64 -13.10
CA LEU A 117 7.51 5.90 -13.03
C LEU A 117 8.07 6.92 -14.03
N ARG A 118 7.19 7.61 -14.73
CA ARG A 118 7.54 8.80 -15.52
C ARG A 118 8.04 9.94 -14.63
N PRO A 119 8.86 10.86 -15.13
CA PRO A 119 9.12 12.13 -14.45
C PRO A 119 7.79 12.84 -14.12
N GLY A 120 7.66 13.34 -12.88
CA GLY A 120 6.40 13.90 -12.37
C GLY A 120 5.31 12.87 -12.06
N GLY A 121 5.58 11.57 -12.20
CA GLY A 121 4.72 10.48 -11.76
C GLY A 121 4.75 10.28 -10.24
N VAL A 122 3.77 9.55 -9.72
CA VAL A 122 3.55 9.39 -8.28
C VAL A 122 3.35 7.93 -7.87
N CYS A 123 3.98 7.53 -6.77
CA CYS A 123 3.66 6.28 -6.10
C CYS A 123 2.75 6.55 -4.88
N TYR A 124 1.58 5.93 -4.86
CA TYR A 124 0.79 5.77 -3.63
C TYR A 124 1.44 4.69 -2.78
N PHE A 125 2.06 5.09 -1.68
CA PHE A 125 2.77 4.19 -0.78
C PHE A 125 2.04 4.10 0.55
N ALA A 126 1.57 2.90 0.89
CA ALA A 126 0.97 2.63 2.19
C ALA A 126 1.78 1.57 2.94
N ALA A 127 2.21 1.90 4.15
CA ALA A 127 3.11 1.08 4.95
C ALA A 127 2.60 0.91 6.38
N THR A 128 2.70 -0.30 6.92
CA THR A 128 2.55 -0.55 8.35
C THR A 128 3.86 -0.25 9.06
N ASN A 129 3.77 0.46 10.19
CA ASN A 129 4.91 0.73 11.04
C ASN A 129 5.22 -0.49 11.92
N ARG A 130 6.51 -0.79 12.13
CA ARG A 130 6.96 -1.81 13.08
C ARG A 130 6.35 -1.65 14.48
N TRP A 131 6.08 -0.41 14.90
CA TRP A 131 5.55 -0.09 16.23
C TRP A 131 4.02 -0.16 16.30
N ALA A 132 3.34 -0.73 15.28
CA ALA A 132 1.91 -1.01 15.37
C ALA A 132 1.61 -1.96 16.54
N ILE A 133 0.63 -1.60 17.38
CA ILE A 133 0.26 -2.41 18.55
C ILE A 133 -0.31 -3.76 18.10
N ILE A 134 -1.16 -3.75 17.08
CA ILE A 134 -1.72 -4.96 16.47
C ILE A 134 -1.07 -5.15 15.11
N GLU A 135 -0.37 -6.25 14.93
CA GLU A 135 0.15 -6.65 13.63
C GLU A 135 -1.01 -7.08 12.72
N LYS A 136 -1.05 -6.53 11.49
CA LYS A 136 -2.26 -6.60 10.65
C LYS A 136 -2.51 -7.96 10.00
N HIS A 137 -1.45 -8.69 9.65
CA HIS A 137 -1.55 -9.95 8.91
C HIS A 137 -2.01 -11.10 9.83
N HIS A 138 -1.43 -11.19 11.02
CA HIS A 138 -1.74 -12.23 11.99
C HIS A 138 -2.74 -11.78 13.06
N ARG A 139 -3.02 -10.47 13.16
CA ARG A 139 -3.88 -9.84 14.17
C ARG A 139 -3.42 -10.13 15.61
N LEU A 140 -2.10 -10.18 15.81
CA LEU A 140 -1.48 -10.43 17.11
C LEU A 140 -0.89 -9.13 17.69
N PRO A 141 -1.12 -8.85 18.97
CA PRO A 141 -0.55 -7.69 19.62
C PRO A 141 0.98 -7.82 19.72
N PHE A 142 1.67 -6.70 19.48
CA PHE A 142 3.13 -6.54 19.63
C PHE A 142 4.00 -7.50 18.80
N LEU A 143 3.43 -8.25 17.85
CA LEU A 143 4.16 -9.26 17.09
C LEU A 143 5.36 -8.66 16.34
N SER A 144 5.15 -7.54 15.63
CA SER A 144 6.21 -6.85 14.88
C SER A 144 7.29 -6.18 15.72
N TRP A 145 7.11 -6.12 17.06
CA TRP A 145 8.11 -5.59 18.00
C TRP A 145 9.16 -6.64 18.36
N LEU A 146 8.81 -7.90 18.24
CA LEU A 146 9.63 -9.01 18.67
C LEU A 146 10.79 -9.28 17.69
N PRO A 147 11.94 -9.78 18.20
CA PRO A 147 12.97 -10.39 17.36
C PRO A 147 12.39 -11.62 16.63
N ALA A 148 12.90 -11.94 15.44
CA ALA A 148 12.37 -13.00 14.57
C ALA A 148 12.11 -14.32 15.31
N ARG A 149 13.08 -14.84 16.06
CA ARG A 149 12.92 -16.11 16.82
C ARG A 149 11.79 -16.08 17.86
N ALA A 150 11.56 -14.92 18.48
CA ALA A 150 10.48 -14.75 19.45
C ALA A 150 9.13 -14.59 18.74
N ALA A 151 9.09 -13.88 17.63
CA ALA A 151 7.92 -13.73 16.77
C ALA A 151 7.46 -15.09 16.24
N ASP A 152 8.36 -15.95 15.72
CA ASP A 152 8.06 -17.30 15.26
C ASP A 152 7.45 -18.17 16.37
N ARG A 153 8.04 -18.09 17.58
CA ARG A 153 7.49 -18.83 18.73
C ARG A 153 6.09 -18.35 19.09
N TYR A 154 5.88 -17.03 19.06
CA TYR A 154 4.59 -16.42 19.37
C TYR A 154 3.52 -16.80 18.34
N ILE A 155 3.84 -16.77 17.05
CA ILE A 155 2.91 -17.20 15.97
C ILE A 155 2.49 -18.65 16.14
N ARG A 156 3.47 -19.57 16.39
CA ARG A 156 3.19 -20.97 16.64
C ARG A 156 2.33 -21.20 17.88
N TRP A 157 2.66 -20.49 18.99
CA TRP A 157 1.86 -20.54 20.23
C TRP A 157 0.41 -20.07 19.98
N ALA A 158 0.24 -18.97 19.21
CA ALA A 158 -1.06 -18.43 18.85
C ALA A 158 -1.79 -19.25 17.74
N ARG A 159 -1.18 -20.30 17.20
CA ARG A 159 -1.71 -21.14 16.10
C ARG A 159 -2.06 -20.33 14.86
N LYS A 160 -1.24 -19.32 14.53
CA LYS A 160 -1.45 -18.41 13.39
C LYS A 160 -0.51 -18.67 12.21
N GLY A 161 0.38 -19.67 12.32
CA GLY A 161 1.36 -20.03 11.31
C GLY A 161 2.63 -20.63 11.92
N ASP A 162 3.59 -20.93 11.07
CA ASP A 162 4.86 -21.57 11.45
C ASP A 162 5.99 -20.58 11.69
N ALA A 163 5.98 -19.46 10.96
CA ALA A 163 6.99 -18.41 11.06
C ALA A 163 6.42 -17.02 10.71
N TYR A 164 7.14 -15.98 11.14
CA TYR A 164 6.83 -14.58 10.84
C TYR A 164 7.75 -14.08 9.73
N TYR A 165 7.21 -13.84 8.56
CA TYR A 165 7.96 -13.48 7.36
C TYR A 165 8.02 -11.98 7.09
N GLU A 166 7.07 -11.21 7.62
CA GLU A 166 6.95 -9.79 7.37
C GLU A 166 8.08 -8.99 8.05
N ARG A 167 8.70 -8.09 7.29
CA ARG A 167 9.81 -7.26 7.75
C ARG A 167 9.40 -5.80 7.90
N HIS A 168 8.62 -5.50 8.93
CA HIS A 168 8.18 -4.14 9.18
C HIS A 168 9.33 -3.22 9.60
N LEU A 169 9.37 -2.04 8.97
CA LEU A 169 10.30 -0.96 9.29
C LEU A 169 9.65 0.05 10.25
N GLY A 170 10.46 0.69 11.08
CA GLY A 170 10.07 1.86 11.85
C GLY A 170 10.06 3.12 10.99
N TYR A 171 9.57 4.25 11.54
CA TYR A 171 9.41 5.52 10.81
C TYR A 171 10.71 6.03 10.17
N GLY A 172 11.84 6.04 10.89
CA GLY A 172 13.13 6.49 10.34
C GLY A 172 13.58 5.65 9.15
N PRO A 173 13.73 4.31 9.30
CA PRO A 173 14.05 3.42 8.18
C PRO A 173 13.06 3.49 7.00
N LEU A 174 11.76 3.78 7.24
CA LEU A 174 10.80 4.03 6.15
C LEU A 174 11.12 5.34 5.41
N LEU A 175 11.52 6.40 6.11
CA LEU A 175 11.96 7.65 5.46
C LEU A 175 13.20 7.41 4.60
N ASP A 176 14.17 6.64 5.10
CA ASP A 176 15.38 6.28 4.35
C ASP A 176 15.04 5.44 3.11
N LEU A 177 14.08 4.51 3.23
CA LEU A 177 13.62 3.68 2.12
C LEU A 177 13.05 4.50 0.96
N VAL A 178 12.32 5.58 1.26
CA VAL A 178 11.64 6.42 0.24
C VAL A 178 12.41 7.69 -0.10
N SER A 179 13.66 7.83 0.36
CA SER A 179 14.44 9.07 0.26
C SER A 179 14.72 9.56 -1.17
N ALA A 180 14.64 8.65 -2.17
CA ALA A 180 14.80 8.99 -3.58
C ALA A 180 13.58 9.70 -4.22
N PHE A 181 12.52 9.96 -3.42
CA PHE A 181 11.28 10.59 -3.86
C PHE A 181 11.00 11.85 -3.02
N ARG A 182 10.34 12.81 -3.64
CA ARG A 182 9.69 13.88 -2.87
C ARG A 182 8.43 13.33 -2.22
N ARG A 183 8.42 13.29 -0.90
CA ARG A 183 7.34 12.69 -0.11
C ARG A 183 6.30 13.72 0.32
N GLU A 184 5.03 13.42 0.07
CA GLU A 184 3.88 14.14 0.60
C GLU A 184 3.08 13.22 1.55
N ASP A 185 2.83 13.69 2.77
CA ASP A 185 2.17 12.89 3.81
C ASP A 185 0.64 13.07 3.77
N TYR A 186 -0.03 12.04 3.33
CA TYR A 186 -1.50 11.99 3.32
C TYR A 186 -2.10 11.42 4.60
N THR A 187 -1.32 10.78 5.47
CA THR A 187 -1.82 10.23 6.74
C THR A 187 -2.51 11.31 7.56
N GLY A 188 -1.82 12.45 7.75
CA GLY A 188 -2.38 13.59 8.48
C GLY A 188 -3.62 14.19 7.83
N LYS A 189 -3.66 14.26 6.48
CA LYS A 189 -4.82 14.76 5.73
C LYS A 189 -6.05 13.85 5.92
N VAL A 190 -5.85 12.53 5.77
CA VAL A 190 -6.90 11.51 5.97
C VAL A 190 -7.42 11.55 7.40
N LEU A 191 -6.54 11.64 8.40
CA LEU A 191 -6.93 11.78 9.81
C LEU A 191 -7.66 13.10 10.12
N SER A 192 -7.38 14.16 9.38
CA SER A 192 -8.05 15.44 9.59
C SER A 192 -9.45 15.48 8.97
N ASN A 193 -9.67 14.78 7.87
CA ASN A 193 -10.96 14.73 7.18
C ASN A 193 -11.22 13.34 6.57
N PRO A 194 -11.50 12.32 7.38
CA PRO A 194 -11.64 10.94 6.92
C PRO A 194 -12.78 10.75 5.92
N GLU A 195 -13.87 11.49 6.04
CA GLU A 195 -15.02 11.38 5.13
C GLU A 195 -14.66 11.81 3.71
N ARG A 196 -13.86 12.85 3.55
CA ARG A 196 -13.37 13.32 2.24
C ARG A 196 -12.62 12.22 1.47
N TYR A 197 -11.92 11.34 2.19
CA TYR A 197 -11.12 10.27 1.61
C TYR A 197 -11.80 8.89 1.69
N GLY A 198 -13.10 8.85 2.00
CA GLY A 198 -13.81 7.58 2.16
C GLY A 198 -13.25 6.68 3.28
N ALA A 199 -12.55 7.27 4.24
CA ALA A 199 -11.84 6.57 5.33
C ALA A 199 -12.59 6.62 6.67
N GLY A 200 -13.81 7.15 6.72
CA GLY A 200 -14.63 7.26 7.93
C GLY A 200 -14.85 5.92 8.64
N TYR A 201 -14.86 4.83 7.88
CA TYR A 201 -14.98 3.47 8.42
C TYR A 201 -13.84 3.05 9.37
N LEU A 202 -12.69 3.73 9.32
CA LEU A 202 -11.55 3.47 10.21
C LEU A 202 -11.80 3.98 11.64
N PHE A 203 -12.79 4.87 11.80
CA PHE A 203 -13.07 5.56 13.07
C PHE A 203 -14.53 5.34 13.48
N PRO A 204 -14.84 4.26 14.20
CA PRO A 204 -16.21 3.92 14.57
C PRO A 204 -16.86 4.95 15.51
N THR A 205 -16.05 5.80 16.14
CA THR A 205 -16.55 6.87 17.02
C THR A 205 -15.76 8.17 16.81
N ARG A 206 -16.40 9.33 17.10
CA ARG A 206 -15.73 10.64 17.09
C ARG A 206 -14.54 10.69 18.05
N PHE A 207 -14.62 9.97 19.17
CA PHE A 207 -13.51 9.87 20.12
C PHE A 207 -12.32 9.10 19.54
N ALA A 208 -12.56 7.96 18.87
CA ALA A 208 -11.51 7.21 18.20
C ALA A 208 -10.80 8.05 17.12
N HIS A 209 -11.56 8.84 16.37
CA HIS A 209 -11.03 9.78 15.38
C HIS A 209 -10.15 10.86 16.04
N PHE A 210 -10.68 11.53 17.08
CA PHE A 210 -9.93 12.54 17.82
C PHE A 210 -8.64 11.98 18.43
N ALA A 211 -8.71 10.81 19.06
CA ALA A 211 -7.55 10.13 19.63
C ALA A 211 -6.48 9.80 18.56
N ALA A 212 -6.89 9.26 17.42
CA ALA A 212 -5.98 8.93 16.32
C ALA A 212 -5.29 10.19 15.76
N ARG A 213 -6.03 11.28 15.58
CA ARG A 213 -5.48 12.56 15.11
C ARG A 213 -4.49 13.15 16.11
N SER A 214 -4.82 13.15 17.40
CA SER A 214 -3.95 13.65 18.47
C SER A 214 -2.69 12.80 18.61
N MET A 215 -2.83 11.47 18.56
CA MET A 215 -1.71 10.54 18.58
C MET A 215 -0.77 10.76 17.38
N TYR A 216 -1.32 10.98 16.18
CA TYR A 216 -0.50 11.26 15.01
C TYR A 216 0.30 12.56 15.15
N GLY A 217 -0.31 13.62 15.69
CA GLY A 217 0.38 14.89 15.97
C GLY A 217 1.53 14.76 16.97
N LEU A 218 1.32 14.01 18.04
CA LEU A 218 2.27 13.87 19.16
C LEU A 218 3.27 12.73 18.94
N LEU A 219 2.81 11.59 18.39
CA LEU A 219 3.57 10.34 18.31
C LEU A 219 3.69 9.83 16.86
N ARG A 220 3.88 10.73 15.91
CA ARG A 220 3.97 10.40 14.49
C ARG A 220 4.91 9.23 14.20
N ARG A 221 6.07 9.15 14.89
CA ARG A 221 7.04 8.08 14.71
C ARG A 221 6.55 6.69 15.15
N MET A 222 5.56 6.65 16.02
CA MET A 222 4.96 5.42 16.56
C MET A 222 3.57 5.15 15.97
N PHE A 223 3.09 5.99 15.07
CA PHE A 223 1.77 5.80 14.47
C PHE A 223 1.71 4.47 13.71
N PRO A 224 0.59 3.70 13.78
CA PRO A 224 0.54 2.31 13.28
C PRO A 224 0.77 2.13 11.79
N GLY A 225 0.59 3.16 10.99
CA GLY A 225 0.81 3.07 9.55
C GLY A 225 0.74 4.42 8.87
N TYR A 226 1.26 4.48 7.67
CA TYR A 226 1.41 5.70 6.90
C TYR A 226 0.80 5.55 5.52
N ILE A 227 0.29 6.66 4.97
CA ILE A 227 -0.10 6.83 3.57
C ILE A 227 0.68 8.02 3.05
N TRP A 228 1.58 7.78 2.11
CA TRP A 228 2.41 8.79 1.49
C TRP A 228 2.24 8.79 -0.02
N LEU A 229 2.25 9.96 -0.63
CA LEU A 229 2.49 10.12 -2.05
C LEU A 229 3.97 10.42 -2.28
N LEU A 230 4.60 9.60 -3.11
CA LEU A 230 6.02 9.65 -3.42
C LEU A 230 6.16 10.08 -4.88
N TRP A 231 6.61 11.31 -5.10
CA TRP A 231 6.75 11.90 -6.42
C TRP A 231 8.14 11.65 -6.98
N LYS A 232 8.22 11.15 -8.22
CA LYS A 232 9.48 11.14 -8.98
C LYS A 232 9.72 12.54 -9.51
N GLU A 233 10.72 13.22 -8.94
CA GLU A 233 11.18 14.52 -9.47
C GLU A 233 11.88 14.32 -10.82
N THR A 234 11.85 15.35 -11.64
CA THR A 234 12.49 15.41 -12.98
C THR A 234 14.00 15.35 -12.90
#